data_afad7bbd89d891f03f589e48687bba63
#
_entry.id   afad7bbd89d891f03f589e48687bba63
#
_cell.length_a   1.000
_cell.length_b   1.000
_cell.length_c   1.000
_cell.angle_alpha   90.00
_cell.angle_beta   90.00
_cell.angle_gamma   90.00
#
_symmetry.space_group_name_H-M   'P 1'
#
loop_
_entity.id
_entity.type
_entity.pdbx_description
1 polymer ?
#
loop_
_entity_poly.entity_id
_entity_poly.type
_entity_poly.pdbx_seq_one_letter_code
_entity_poly.pdbx_strand_id
1 'polypeptide(L)'
;MAKIRILIVDDHEITRVGLRTTFEPEPDLAVVGEASNGAEALAKMAVLDPQLVLMDVRMEKMGGIEACREIKSRYPDVRILMLTSYTNEDAVISSILAGASGYLLKHLSRAELLRSIRLVAAGQTLIDANATQQALDRISQTPGWELTEREREVLTLIARGYTNKQIADALTVTEKTARNHVSHILEKLGLSRRSEAAVFAVEHKLVPPKEKES
;
A
#
# COMPACT_ATOMS: atom_id res chain seq x y z
N MET A 1 28.48 -14.15 -5.41
CA MET A 1 27.39 -13.67 -4.54
C MET A 1 26.11 -13.61 -5.35
N ALA A 2 24.96 -13.91 -4.76
CA ALA A 2 23.68 -13.73 -5.46
C ALA A 2 23.45 -12.24 -5.72
N LYS A 3 22.99 -11.91 -6.93
CA LYS A 3 22.68 -10.52 -7.28
C LYS A 3 21.35 -10.09 -6.68
N ILE A 4 21.24 -8.84 -6.25
CA ILE A 4 19.97 -8.21 -5.84
C ILE A 4 19.09 -8.06 -7.07
N ARG A 5 17.95 -8.73 -7.09
CA ARG A 5 16.98 -8.75 -8.19
C ARG A 5 16.03 -7.56 -8.06
N ILE A 6 16.12 -6.63 -9.01
CA ILE A 6 15.41 -5.35 -8.95
C ILE A 6 14.35 -5.30 -10.05
N LEU A 7 13.10 -4.98 -9.68
CA LEU A 7 12.05 -4.54 -10.59
C LEU A 7 11.96 -3.01 -10.55
N ILE A 8 12.08 -2.36 -11.71
CA ILE A 8 11.95 -0.89 -11.85
C ILE A 8 10.51 -0.59 -12.28
N VAL A 9 9.84 0.32 -11.55
CA VAL A 9 8.45 0.71 -11.82
C VAL A 9 8.35 2.23 -11.85
N ASP A 10 8.14 2.79 -13.05
CA ASP A 10 8.02 4.23 -13.31
C ASP A 10 7.26 4.40 -14.63
N ASP A 11 6.35 5.35 -14.75
CA ASP A 11 5.60 5.59 -15.99
C ASP A 11 6.43 6.33 -17.06
N HIS A 12 7.54 6.97 -16.66
CA HIS A 12 8.48 7.64 -17.56
C HIS A 12 9.54 6.66 -18.10
N GLU A 13 9.51 6.36 -19.38
CA GLU A 13 10.47 5.46 -20.02
C GLU A 13 11.93 5.94 -19.85
N ILE A 14 12.18 7.24 -19.98
CA ILE A 14 13.52 7.82 -19.80
C ILE A 14 14.07 7.55 -18.42
N THR A 15 13.23 7.60 -17.38
CA THR A 15 13.63 7.28 -16.00
C THR A 15 14.02 5.80 -15.89
N ARG A 16 13.21 4.88 -16.45
CA ARG A 16 13.52 3.44 -16.41
C ARG A 16 14.83 3.14 -17.13
N VAL A 17 15.04 3.70 -18.31
CA VAL A 17 16.29 3.55 -19.07
C VAL A 17 17.48 4.09 -18.28
N GLY A 18 17.36 5.27 -17.67
CA GLY A 18 18.41 5.87 -16.84
C GLY A 18 18.77 5.02 -15.63
N LEU A 19 17.77 4.49 -14.93
CA LEU A 19 17.97 3.60 -13.78
C LEU A 19 18.63 2.28 -14.21
N ARG A 20 18.17 1.65 -15.28
CA ARG A 20 18.78 0.42 -15.82
C ARG A 20 20.25 0.66 -16.17
N THR A 21 20.56 1.71 -16.92
CA THR A 21 21.93 2.09 -17.28
C THR A 21 22.80 2.36 -16.04
N THR A 22 22.21 2.92 -14.98
CA THR A 22 22.90 3.17 -13.71
C THR A 22 23.28 1.87 -13.00
N PHE A 23 22.43 0.82 -13.10
CA PHE A 23 22.63 -0.45 -12.40
C PHE A 23 23.46 -1.46 -13.22
N GLU A 24 23.47 -1.36 -14.55
CA GLU A 24 24.18 -2.29 -15.44
C GLU A 24 25.64 -2.52 -15.10
N PRO A 25 26.47 -1.50 -14.72
CA PRO A 25 27.86 -1.71 -14.35
C PRO A 25 28.05 -2.34 -12.95
N GLU A 26 27.00 -2.46 -12.13
CA GLU A 26 27.11 -2.94 -10.76
C GLU A 26 27.00 -4.47 -10.72
N PRO A 27 28.08 -5.19 -10.32
CA PRO A 27 28.13 -6.65 -10.41
C PRO A 27 27.17 -7.35 -9.44
N ASP A 28 26.75 -6.67 -8.38
CA ASP A 28 25.87 -7.16 -7.34
C ASP A 28 24.37 -6.84 -7.58
N LEU A 29 24.04 -6.11 -8.64
CA LEU A 29 22.66 -5.76 -9.01
C LEU A 29 22.22 -6.46 -10.29
N ALA A 30 20.94 -6.76 -10.40
CA ALA A 30 20.31 -7.28 -11.61
C ALA A 30 18.91 -6.70 -11.79
N VAL A 31 18.69 -5.89 -12.82
CA VAL A 31 17.36 -5.48 -13.24
C VAL A 31 16.68 -6.68 -13.89
N VAL A 32 15.69 -7.26 -13.19
CA VAL A 32 14.97 -8.45 -13.66
C VAL A 32 13.75 -8.11 -14.50
N GLY A 33 13.33 -6.84 -14.47
CA GLY A 33 12.26 -6.34 -15.32
C GLY A 33 11.93 -4.87 -15.06
N GLU A 34 11.02 -4.37 -15.87
CA GLU A 34 10.49 -3.02 -15.80
C GLU A 34 8.96 -3.06 -15.87
N ALA A 35 8.29 -2.06 -15.28
CA ALA A 35 6.86 -1.85 -15.38
C ALA A 35 6.56 -0.36 -15.49
N SER A 36 5.49 0.00 -16.21
CA SER A 36 5.07 1.37 -16.43
C SER A 36 3.98 1.84 -15.45
N ASN A 37 3.46 0.97 -14.60
CA ASN A 37 2.45 1.28 -13.59
C ASN A 37 2.35 0.15 -12.56
N GLY A 38 1.60 0.40 -11.47
CA GLY A 38 1.45 -0.57 -10.38
C GLY A 38 0.79 -1.88 -10.79
N ALA A 39 -0.20 -1.85 -11.69
CA ALA A 39 -0.89 -3.07 -12.15
C ALA A 39 0.06 -3.99 -12.94
N GLU A 40 0.89 -3.40 -13.80
CA GLU A 40 1.91 -4.14 -14.55
C GLU A 40 2.99 -4.70 -13.59
N ALA A 41 3.38 -3.92 -12.57
CA ALA A 41 4.31 -4.39 -11.55
C ALA A 41 3.76 -5.63 -10.84
N LEU A 42 2.51 -5.59 -10.35
CA LEU A 42 1.84 -6.72 -9.70
C LEU A 42 1.79 -7.96 -10.57
N ALA A 43 1.46 -7.81 -11.85
CA ALA A 43 1.40 -8.93 -12.79
C ALA A 43 2.78 -9.61 -12.99
N LYS A 44 3.86 -8.86 -12.84
CA LYS A 44 5.23 -9.35 -13.04
C LYS A 44 5.84 -9.97 -11.78
N MET A 45 5.29 -9.71 -10.58
CA MET A 45 5.88 -10.16 -9.31
C MET A 45 6.13 -11.67 -9.26
N ALA A 46 5.13 -12.49 -9.58
CA ALA A 46 5.22 -13.95 -9.48
C ALA A 46 6.22 -14.56 -10.48
N VAL A 47 6.39 -13.93 -11.66
CA VAL A 47 7.26 -14.43 -12.72
C VAL A 47 8.70 -13.96 -12.51
N LEU A 48 8.87 -12.71 -12.11
CA LEU A 48 10.19 -12.10 -11.98
C LEU A 48 10.82 -12.31 -10.60
N ASP A 49 10.04 -12.65 -9.59
CA ASP A 49 10.50 -12.87 -8.20
C ASP A 49 11.56 -11.83 -7.76
N PRO A 50 11.25 -10.51 -7.79
CA PRO A 50 12.21 -9.49 -7.40
C PRO A 50 12.40 -9.48 -5.88
N GLN A 51 13.62 -9.23 -5.42
CA GLN A 51 13.92 -8.99 -4.00
C GLN A 51 13.64 -7.55 -3.60
N LEU A 52 13.80 -6.63 -4.56
CA LEU A 52 13.56 -5.20 -4.37
C LEU A 52 12.77 -4.63 -5.54
N VAL A 53 11.76 -3.84 -5.22
CA VAL A 53 11.00 -3.03 -6.19
C VAL A 53 11.38 -1.57 -5.98
N LEU A 54 11.89 -0.94 -7.05
CA LEU A 54 12.13 0.49 -7.08
C LEU A 54 10.90 1.13 -7.76
N MET A 55 10.09 1.86 -6.98
CA MET A 55 8.73 2.25 -7.35
C MET A 55 8.55 3.76 -7.37
N ASP A 56 8.14 4.34 -8.48
CA ASP A 56 7.67 5.72 -8.48
C ASP A 56 6.37 5.85 -7.66
N VAL A 57 6.25 6.96 -6.95
CA VAL A 57 5.06 7.27 -6.15
C VAL A 57 3.88 7.65 -7.05
N ARG A 58 4.12 8.45 -8.09
CA ARG A 58 3.08 8.98 -8.97
C ARG A 58 3.16 8.33 -10.34
N MET A 59 2.17 7.51 -10.64
CA MET A 59 2.03 6.87 -11.95
C MET A 59 0.57 6.90 -12.39
N GLU A 60 0.34 6.85 -13.70
CA GLU A 60 -1.00 6.69 -14.24
C GLU A 60 -1.60 5.31 -13.89
N LYS A 61 -2.92 5.20 -13.94
CA LYS A 61 -3.71 3.99 -13.61
C LYS A 61 -3.57 3.64 -12.12
N MET A 62 -2.74 2.64 -11.78
CA MET A 62 -2.44 2.27 -10.40
C MET A 62 -1.16 2.98 -9.93
N GLY A 63 -1.29 3.88 -8.96
CA GLY A 63 -0.16 4.61 -8.37
C GLY A 63 0.75 3.74 -7.50
N GLY A 64 1.96 4.24 -7.20
CA GLY A 64 2.97 3.46 -6.48
C GLY A 64 2.58 3.11 -5.05
N ILE A 65 1.87 3.99 -4.34
CA ILE A 65 1.44 3.73 -2.96
C ILE A 65 0.41 2.58 -2.92
N GLU A 66 -0.56 2.58 -3.84
CA GLU A 66 -1.54 1.51 -3.97
C GLU A 66 -0.86 0.20 -4.35
N ALA A 67 0.03 0.23 -5.34
CA ALA A 67 0.81 -0.93 -5.76
C ALA A 67 1.70 -1.47 -4.63
N CYS A 68 2.32 -0.59 -3.83
CA CYS A 68 3.12 -0.96 -2.66
C CYS A 68 2.27 -1.77 -1.68
N ARG A 69 1.07 -1.29 -1.32
CA ARG A 69 0.15 -1.97 -0.41
C ARG A 69 -0.24 -3.37 -0.92
N GLU A 70 -0.62 -3.47 -2.20
CA GLU A 70 -1.01 -4.73 -2.82
C GLU A 70 0.17 -5.72 -2.91
N ILE A 71 1.37 -5.24 -3.25
CA ILE A 71 2.57 -6.08 -3.29
C ILE A 71 2.90 -6.57 -1.88
N LYS A 72 2.92 -5.70 -0.89
CA LYS A 72 3.25 -6.07 0.49
C LYS A 72 2.22 -7.04 1.11
N SER A 73 0.95 -6.93 0.73
CA SER A 73 -0.09 -7.88 1.16
C SER A 73 0.16 -9.30 0.64
N ARG A 74 0.66 -9.45 -0.61
CA ARG A 74 0.86 -10.74 -1.28
C ARG A 74 2.29 -11.27 -1.16
N TYR A 75 3.26 -10.37 -1.05
CA TYR A 75 4.71 -10.64 -1.04
C TYR A 75 5.36 -9.86 0.12
N PRO A 76 5.13 -10.24 1.39
CA PRO A 76 5.56 -9.46 2.56
C PRO A 76 7.08 -9.28 2.66
N ASP A 77 7.85 -10.22 2.12
CA ASP A 77 9.32 -10.21 2.19
C ASP A 77 9.99 -9.30 1.14
N VAL A 78 9.27 -8.94 0.08
CA VAL A 78 9.78 -8.06 -0.97
C VAL A 78 10.03 -6.66 -0.40
N ARG A 79 11.20 -6.12 -0.66
CA ARG A 79 11.56 -4.75 -0.26
C ARG A 79 11.05 -3.77 -1.29
N ILE A 80 10.45 -2.68 -0.84
CA ILE A 80 9.94 -1.63 -1.73
C ILE A 80 10.58 -0.30 -1.35
N LEU A 81 11.30 0.27 -2.32
CA LEU A 81 11.95 1.56 -2.20
C LEU A 81 11.21 2.56 -3.10
N MET A 82 10.52 3.50 -2.46
CA MET A 82 9.74 4.50 -3.17
C MET A 82 10.65 5.59 -3.72
N LEU A 83 10.43 6.00 -4.96
CA LEU A 83 11.08 7.15 -5.60
C LEU A 83 10.06 8.26 -5.86
N THR A 84 10.45 9.51 -5.67
CA THR A 84 9.60 10.66 -5.95
C THR A 84 10.40 11.88 -6.35
N SER A 85 9.77 12.75 -7.14
CA SER A 85 10.31 14.07 -7.47
C SER A 85 9.96 15.15 -6.43
N TYR A 86 9.09 14.85 -5.47
CA TYR A 86 8.54 15.84 -4.53
C TYR A 86 8.70 15.41 -3.07
N THR A 87 9.08 16.37 -2.23
CA THR A 87 9.03 16.25 -0.77
C THR A 87 7.60 16.57 -0.29
N ASN A 88 6.72 15.59 -0.27
CA ASN A 88 5.39 15.72 0.30
C ASN A 88 5.29 14.78 1.50
N GLU A 89 5.14 15.35 2.71
CA GLU A 89 5.01 14.59 3.96
C GLU A 89 3.87 13.56 3.88
N ASP A 90 2.74 13.92 3.25
CA ASP A 90 1.61 13.00 3.08
C ASP A 90 1.97 11.77 2.23
N ALA A 91 2.78 11.95 1.19
CA ALA A 91 3.23 10.84 0.36
C ALA A 91 4.23 9.95 1.10
N VAL A 92 5.12 10.53 1.91
CA VAL A 92 6.04 9.78 2.79
C VAL A 92 5.24 8.92 3.76
N ILE A 93 4.32 9.54 4.52
CA ILE A 93 3.48 8.86 5.50
C ILE A 93 2.66 7.75 4.83
N SER A 94 1.99 8.05 3.71
CA SER A 94 1.20 7.06 2.97
C SER A 94 2.04 5.90 2.45
N SER A 95 3.30 6.13 2.07
CA SER A 95 4.24 5.10 1.66
C SER A 95 4.64 4.19 2.83
N ILE A 96 4.86 4.77 4.01
CA ILE A 96 5.13 4.02 5.24
C ILE A 96 3.94 3.11 5.59
N LEU A 97 2.72 3.67 5.55
CA LEU A 97 1.48 2.94 5.82
C LEU A 97 1.20 1.83 4.81
N ALA A 98 1.68 1.99 3.56
CA ALA A 98 1.63 0.96 2.54
C ALA A 98 2.69 -0.14 2.72
N GLY A 99 3.61 0.01 3.68
CA GLY A 99 4.66 -0.96 3.99
C GLY A 99 5.95 -0.78 3.19
N ALA A 100 6.22 0.42 2.66
CA ALA A 100 7.48 0.72 2.00
C ALA A 100 8.68 0.52 2.94
N SER A 101 9.79 0.02 2.41
CA SER A 101 11.04 -0.17 3.13
C SER A 101 11.92 1.08 3.13
N GLY A 102 11.62 2.03 2.27
CA GLY A 102 12.33 3.31 2.18
C GLY A 102 11.65 4.27 1.22
N TYR A 103 12.08 5.53 1.31
CA TYR A 103 11.58 6.63 0.50
C TYR A 103 12.75 7.52 0.07
N LEU A 104 12.90 7.77 -1.22
CA LEU A 104 14.00 8.53 -1.79
C LEU A 104 13.49 9.59 -2.77
N LEU A 105 14.25 10.67 -2.88
CA LEU A 105 14.01 11.70 -3.88
C LEU A 105 14.73 11.35 -5.18
N LYS A 106 14.12 11.59 -6.34
CA LYS A 106 14.70 11.28 -7.67
C LYS A 106 15.96 12.11 -8.02
N HIS A 107 16.28 13.15 -7.24
CA HIS A 107 17.47 13.99 -7.44
C HIS A 107 18.72 13.55 -6.66
N LEU A 108 18.69 12.35 -6.07
CA LEU A 108 19.85 11.77 -5.41
C LEU A 108 20.99 11.51 -6.41
N SER A 109 22.23 11.59 -5.90
CA SER A 109 23.39 11.13 -6.66
C SER A 109 23.33 9.62 -6.92
N ARG A 110 24.01 9.16 -7.97
CA ARG A 110 24.14 7.73 -8.27
C ARG A 110 24.67 6.94 -7.05
N ALA A 111 25.67 7.49 -6.35
CA ALA A 111 26.27 6.82 -5.19
C ALA A 111 25.28 6.62 -4.03
N GLU A 112 24.45 7.63 -3.76
CA GLU A 112 23.41 7.56 -2.72
C GLU A 112 22.31 6.57 -3.09
N LEU A 113 21.86 6.55 -4.34
CA LEU A 113 20.86 5.58 -4.81
C LEU A 113 21.36 4.14 -4.67
N LEU A 114 22.58 3.86 -5.15
CA LEU A 114 23.19 2.52 -5.05
C LEU A 114 23.39 2.07 -3.59
N ARG A 115 23.84 2.99 -2.73
CA ARG A 115 23.97 2.73 -1.30
C ARG A 115 22.61 2.39 -0.68
N SER A 116 21.57 3.16 -0.99
CA SER A 116 20.21 2.97 -0.48
C SER A 116 19.63 1.62 -0.88
N ILE A 117 19.81 1.23 -2.15
CA ILE A 117 19.38 -0.09 -2.66
C ILE A 117 20.03 -1.22 -1.87
N ARG A 118 21.37 -1.15 -1.64
CA ARG A 118 22.12 -2.17 -0.89
C ARG A 118 21.66 -2.25 0.57
N LEU A 119 21.43 -1.12 1.24
CA LEU A 119 20.96 -1.08 2.62
C LEU A 119 19.57 -1.69 2.75
N VAL A 120 18.65 -1.33 1.85
CA VAL A 120 17.27 -1.86 1.87
C VAL A 120 17.26 -3.35 1.52
N ALA A 121 18.04 -3.79 0.55
CA ALA A 121 18.17 -5.21 0.22
C ALA A 121 18.77 -6.03 1.37
N ALA A 122 19.64 -5.43 2.19
CA ALA A 122 20.18 -6.03 3.41
C ALA A 122 19.19 -6.03 4.59
N GLY A 123 17.97 -5.51 4.40
CA GLY A 123 16.91 -5.52 5.40
C GLY A 123 16.79 -4.25 6.24
N GLN A 124 17.61 -3.22 5.96
CA GLN A 124 17.48 -1.95 6.65
C GLN A 124 16.29 -1.14 6.11
N THR A 125 15.72 -0.30 6.96
CA THR A 125 14.65 0.63 6.58
C THR A 125 15.23 2.04 6.43
N LEU A 126 14.95 2.69 5.30
CA LEU A 126 15.39 4.05 5.00
C LEU A 126 14.21 5.01 5.11
N ILE A 127 13.68 5.13 6.31
CA ILE A 127 12.57 6.02 6.64
C ILE A 127 12.98 6.81 7.88
N ASP A 128 12.73 8.12 7.84
CA ASP A 128 13.01 9.01 8.97
C ASP A 128 12.14 8.65 10.20
N ALA A 129 12.71 8.73 11.39
CA ALA A 129 12.02 8.38 12.62
C ALA A 129 10.81 9.32 12.89
N ASN A 130 10.93 10.61 12.54
CA ASN A 130 9.82 11.56 12.70
C ASN A 130 8.69 11.23 11.73
N ALA A 131 8.99 10.87 10.46
CA ALA A 131 7.99 10.45 9.49
C ALA A 131 7.30 9.16 9.93
N THR A 132 8.02 8.24 10.57
CA THR A 132 7.43 7.03 11.16
C THR A 132 6.49 7.37 12.30
N GLN A 133 6.88 8.28 13.20
CA GLN A 133 6.02 8.70 14.31
C GLN A 133 4.76 9.41 13.80
N GLN A 134 4.88 10.32 12.84
CA GLN A 134 3.73 10.97 12.21
C GLN A 134 2.78 9.98 11.53
N ALA A 135 3.33 8.92 10.90
CA ALA A 135 2.51 7.85 10.33
C ALA A 135 1.72 7.10 11.41
N LEU A 136 2.36 6.78 12.55
CA LEU A 136 1.69 6.13 13.68
C LEU A 136 0.61 7.03 14.29
N ASP A 137 0.89 8.31 14.46
CA ASP A 137 -0.07 9.28 14.97
C ASP A 137 -1.29 9.42 14.06
N ARG A 138 -1.08 9.41 12.73
CA ARG A 138 -2.19 9.41 11.76
C ARG A 138 -3.01 8.13 11.79
N ILE A 139 -2.37 6.97 11.94
CA ILE A 139 -3.11 5.70 12.10
C ILE A 139 -4.03 5.82 13.32
N SER A 140 -3.49 6.24 14.46
CA SER A 140 -4.26 6.32 15.71
C SER A 140 -5.38 7.36 15.68
N GLN A 141 -5.24 8.40 14.84
CA GLN A 141 -6.25 9.46 14.65
C GLN A 141 -7.25 9.15 13.52
N THR A 142 -7.01 8.11 12.71
CA THR A 142 -7.93 7.75 11.62
C THR A 142 -9.08 6.94 12.18
N PRO A 143 -10.32 7.45 12.15
CA PRO A 143 -11.48 6.71 12.66
C PRO A 143 -11.61 5.35 11.95
N GLY A 144 -11.76 4.28 12.74
CA GLY A 144 -11.87 2.91 12.23
C GLY A 144 -10.57 2.29 11.69
N TRP A 145 -9.40 2.84 12.02
CA TRP A 145 -8.10 2.23 11.66
C TRP A 145 -7.93 0.80 12.20
N GLU A 146 -8.57 0.52 13.35
CA GLU A 146 -8.55 -0.78 14.00
C GLU A 146 -9.32 -1.87 13.22
N LEU A 147 -10.14 -1.46 12.26
CA LEU A 147 -10.95 -2.39 11.47
C LEU A 147 -10.11 -3.06 10.40
N THR A 148 -10.23 -4.37 10.30
CA THR A 148 -9.72 -5.16 9.17
C THR A 148 -10.46 -4.78 7.88
N GLU A 149 -9.89 -5.11 6.72
CA GLU A 149 -10.54 -4.92 5.42
C GLU A 149 -11.96 -5.52 5.41
N ARG A 150 -12.11 -6.73 5.93
CA ARG A 150 -13.39 -7.43 6.01
C ARG A 150 -14.39 -6.71 6.92
N GLU A 151 -13.94 -6.16 8.02
CA GLU A 151 -14.78 -5.36 8.92
C GLU A 151 -15.19 -4.03 8.28
N ARG A 152 -14.33 -3.41 7.46
CA ARG A 152 -14.68 -2.19 6.68
C ARG A 152 -15.74 -2.48 5.62
N GLU A 153 -15.64 -3.61 4.91
CA GLU A 153 -16.68 -4.06 3.98
C GLU A 153 -18.02 -4.24 4.70
N VAL A 154 -18.01 -4.92 5.85
CA VAL A 154 -19.20 -5.09 6.67
C VAL A 154 -19.74 -3.74 7.15
N LEU A 155 -18.90 -2.83 7.62
CA LEU A 155 -19.30 -1.49 8.07
C LEU A 155 -19.94 -0.68 6.92
N THR A 156 -19.39 -0.79 5.72
CA THR A 156 -19.97 -0.18 4.51
C THR A 156 -21.39 -0.71 4.23
N LEU A 157 -21.61 -2.01 4.36
CA LEU A 157 -22.94 -2.62 4.18
C LEU A 157 -23.89 -2.23 5.31
N ILE A 158 -23.42 -2.09 6.55
CA ILE A 158 -24.20 -1.56 7.68
C ILE A 158 -24.69 -0.13 7.35
N ALA A 159 -23.80 0.73 6.86
CA ALA A 159 -24.14 2.11 6.50
C ALA A 159 -25.14 2.20 5.33
N ARG A 160 -25.14 1.19 4.45
CA ARG A 160 -26.15 1.05 3.37
C ARG A 160 -27.48 0.43 3.85
N GLY A 161 -27.62 0.09 5.14
CA GLY A 161 -28.83 -0.43 5.73
C GLY A 161 -29.06 -1.94 5.57
N TYR A 162 -28.03 -2.71 5.17
CA TYR A 162 -28.14 -4.16 4.98
C TYR A 162 -28.36 -4.88 6.32
N THR A 163 -29.21 -5.87 6.35
CA THR A 163 -29.39 -6.79 7.50
C THR A 163 -28.22 -7.79 7.58
N ASN A 164 -28.07 -8.51 8.71
CA ASN A 164 -27.02 -9.53 8.83
C ASN A 164 -27.14 -10.63 7.76
N LYS A 165 -28.37 -11.00 7.39
CA LYS A 165 -28.64 -11.93 6.30
C LYS A 165 -28.14 -11.39 4.95
N GLN A 166 -28.48 -10.16 4.62
CA GLN A 166 -28.02 -9.51 3.39
C GLN A 166 -26.50 -9.31 3.35
N ILE A 167 -25.88 -9.01 4.50
CA ILE A 167 -24.41 -8.95 4.63
C ILE A 167 -23.81 -10.34 4.39
N ALA A 168 -24.40 -11.39 4.96
CA ALA A 168 -23.97 -12.76 4.77
C ALA A 168 -24.02 -13.18 3.29
N ASP A 169 -25.11 -12.86 2.63
CA ASP A 169 -25.31 -13.14 1.19
C ASP A 169 -24.29 -12.35 0.33
N ALA A 170 -24.14 -11.04 0.58
CA ALA A 170 -23.22 -10.16 -0.16
C ALA A 170 -21.74 -10.58 -0.02
N LEU A 171 -21.37 -11.11 1.14
CA LEU A 171 -20.00 -11.46 1.47
C LEU A 171 -19.72 -12.97 1.38
N THR A 172 -20.69 -13.77 0.97
CA THR A 172 -20.61 -15.23 0.84
C THR A 172 -20.14 -15.90 2.14
N VAL A 173 -20.76 -15.52 3.26
CA VAL A 173 -20.50 -16.08 4.61
C VAL A 173 -21.79 -16.51 5.27
N THR A 174 -21.72 -17.14 6.46
CA THR A 174 -22.93 -17.47 7.23
C THR A 174 -23.47 -16.22 7.95
N GLU A 175 -24.78 -16.18 8.23
CA GLU A 175 -25.38 -15.10 9.01
C GLU A 175 -24.74 -14.98 10.41
N LYS A 176 -24.34 -16.11 11.01
CA LYS A 176 -23.61 -16.14 12.28
C LYS A 176 -22.25 -15.40 12.15
N THR A 177 -21.53 -15.63 11.06
CA THR A 177 -20.26 -14.96 10.78
C THR A 177 -20.46 -13.46 10.57
N ALA A 178 -21.48 -13.05 9.80
CA ALA A 178 -21.83 -11.65 9.62
C ALA A 178 -22.17 -10.96 10.95
N ARG A 179 -22.93 -11.63 11.82
CA ARG A 179 -23.26 -11.13 13.16
C ARG A 179 -22.01 -10.94 14.03
N ASN A 180 -21.07 -11.88 13.98
CA ASN A 180 -19.81 -11.78 14.71
C ASN A 180 -18.98 -10.57 14.24
N HIS A 181 -18.89 -10.35 12.93
CA HIS A 181 -18.21 -9.16 12.40
C HIS A 181 -18.88 -7.87 12.89
N VAL A 182 -20.20 -7.80 12.88
CA VAL A 182 -20.94 -6.62 13.40
C VAL A 182 -20.60 -6.39 14.88
N SER A 183 -20.60 -7.44 15.70
CA SER A 183 -20.25 -7.33 17.13
C SER A 183 -18.82 -6.85 17.34
N HIS A 184 -17.87 -7.39 16.61
CA HIS A 184 -16.46 -6.96 16.69
C HIS A 184 -16.25 -5.52 16.25
N ILE A 185 -16.97 -5.08 15.19
CA ILE A 185 -16.92 -3.69 14.73
C ILE A 185 -17.42 -2.74 15.84
N LEU A 186 -18.56 -3.06 16.45
CA LEU A 186 -19.12 -2.24 17.55
C LEU A 186 -18.15 -2.17 18.73
N GLU A 187 -17.55 -3.29 19.13
CA GLU A 187 -16.55 -3.36 20.19
C GLU A 187 -15.32 -2.51 19.89
N LYS A 188 -14.71 -2.69 18.70
CA LYS A 188 -13.52 -1.94 18.25
C LYS A 188 -13.74 -0.44 18.17
N LEU A 189 -14.93 -0.01 17.73
CA LEU A 189 -15.29 1.39 17.60
C LEU A 189 -15.87 2.00 18.90
N GLY A 190 -16.01 1.19 19.97
CA GLY A 190 -16.61 1.64 21.23
C GLY A 190 -18.09 2.03 21.10
N LEU A 191 -18.82 1.43 20.15
CA LEU A 191 -20.21 1.74 19.86
C LEU A 191 -21.15 0.69 20.46
N SER A 192 -22.33 1.14 20.90
CA SER A 192 -23.29 0.26 21.55
C SER A 192 -24.39 -0.26 20.59
N ARG A 193 -24.61 0.44 19.48
CA ARG A 193 -25.73 0.16 18.55
C ARG A 193 -25.28 0.16 17.11
N ARG A 194 -25.92 -0.71 16.32
CA ARG A 194 -25.74 -0.79 14.87
C ARG A 194 -25.99 0.55 14.16
N SER A 195 -26.98 1.31 14.61
CA SER A 195 -27.29 2.64 14.06
C SER A 195 -26.15 3.62 14.27
N GLU A 196 -25.45 3.54 15.39
CA GLU A 196 -24.25 4.34 15.68
C GLU A 196 -23.11 4.00 14.71
N ALA A 197 -22.94 2.73 14.38
CA ALA A 197 -21.95 2.29 13.40
C ALA A 197 -22.28 2.80 11.98
N ALA A 198 -23.57 2.85 11.61
CA ALA A 198 -23.98 3.43 10.33
C ALA A 198 -23.69 4.94 10.26
N VAL A 199 -24.00 5.69 11.32
CA VAL A 199 -23.71 7.13 11.41
C VAL A 199 -22.19 7.36 11.38
N PHE A 200 -21.42 6.63 12.17
CA PHE A 200 -19.97 6.68 12.21
C PHE A 200 -19.36 6.51 10.81
N ALA A 201 -19.81 5.51 10.07
CA ALA A 201 -19.30 5.24 8.72
C ALA A 201 -19.56 6.39 7.73
N VAL A 202 -20.70 7.07 7.86
CA VAL A 202 -21.05 8.21 7.02
C VAL A 202 -20.26 9.45 7.41
N GLU A 203 -20.21 9.79 8.69
CA GLU A 203 -19.51 10.97 9.22
C GLU A 203 -18.01 10.95 8.90
N HIS A 204 -17.40 9.76 9.01
CA HIS A 204 -15.96 9.56 8.73
C HIS A 204 -15.65 9.18 7.27
N LYS A 205 -16.64 9.31 6.36
CA LYS A 205 -16.49 9.06 4.92
C LYS A 205 -15.92 7.67 4.58
N LEU A 206 -16.23 6.67 5.41
CA LEU A 206 -15.79 5.30 5.22
C LEU A 206 -16.66 4.53 4.19
N VAL A 207 -17.73 5.17 3.71
CA VAL A 207 -18.62 4.63 2.68
C VAL A 207 -18.31 5.28 1.35
N PRO A 208 -17.95 4.51 0.31
CA PRO A 208 -17.79 5.09 -1.02
C PRO A 208 -19.11 5.70 -1.50
N PRO A 209 -19.07 6.82 -2.26
CA PRO A 209 -20.28 7.44 -2.81
C PRO A 209 -21.07 6.39 -3.61
N LYS A 210 -22.39 6.41 -3.49
CA LYS A 210 -23.25 5.54 -4.32
C LYS A 210 -22.93 5.78 -5.78
N GLU A 211 -22.51 4.73 -6.49
CA GLU A 211 -22.55 4.74 -7.95
C GLU A 211 -23.98 5.07 -8.36
N LYS A 212 -24.16 6.14 -9.11
CA LYS A 212 -25.45 6.45 -9.70
C LYS A 212 -25.76 5.32 -10.68
N GLU A 213 -26.72 4.49 -10.31
CA GLU A 213 -27.35 3.58 -11.27
C GLU A 213 -27.86 4.45 -12.44
N SER A 214 -27.24 4.25 -13.60
CA SER A 214 -27.68 4.80 -14.88
C SER A 214 -28.58 3.82 -15.56
#